data_04646daf8c67e8053b2c51cecf29bc89
#
_entry.id   04646daf8c67e8053b2c51cecf29bc89
#
_cell.length_a   1.000
_cell.length_b   1.000
_cell.length_c   1.000
_cell.angle_alpha   90.00
_cell.angle_beta   90.00
_cell.angle_gamma   90.00
#
_symmetry.space_group_name_H-M   'P 1'
#
loop_
_entity.id
_entity.type
_entity.pdbx_description
1 polymer ?
#
loop_
_entity_poly.entity_id
_entity_poly.type
_entity_poly.pdbx_seq_one_letter_code
_entity_poly.pdbx_strand_id
1 'polypeptide(L)'
;AIKSKKSFSISTPNRLVIVFENLDKEINILSEEIKGPKTNAPDQALEGFIRSNKIKKEDLFKNKTEKGEFYFYKTKPKLLKTNDLLMEFVPKLLENYQWKRSMKWGEYDLNWGRPLKSILSVFDSKVINFQFHHISSSNSTYIDKDFEEKRKNFTNFKSYEKYFKSQGILLDQDKRRELIKREFSKILSKRKLTIKDNPRLLDEVINLVDNPNVLICSFDKKFLSIPKEILILTMQSHQKYFPIFDHKDEITNEFLIVANKKDQKGLIKIGNERVVEARLSDAEFFWNKDKNQNLVKQVSELKTMSFFKNLGTYFDKVQRMRKLGGMISDELLISKEKVELSASICKTDLTSDLVGEFPELQGVMGG
;
A
#
# COMPACT_ATOMS: atom_id res chain seq x y z
N ALA A 1 -13.45 -26.94 -8.55
CA ALA A 1 -13.33 -25.52 -8.14
C ALA A 1 -14.36 -24.68 -8.90
N ILE A 2 -14.89 -23.62 -8.27
CA ILE A 2 -15.75 -22.63 -8.94
C ILE A 2 -14.92 -21.93 -10.00
N LYS A 3 -15.46 -21.83 -11.21
CA LYS A 3 -14.78 -21.13 -12.30
C LYS A 3 -15.41 -19.75 -12.53
N SER A 4 -14.58 -18.79 -12.86
CA SER A 4 -14.98 -17.47 -13.33
C SER A 4 -14.29 -17.19 -14.66
N LYS A 5 -14.99 -16.52 -15.58
CA LYS A 5 -14.42 -16.16 -16.87
C LYS A 5 -13.30 -15.12 -16.70
N LYS A 6 -13.49 -14.17 -15.78
CA LYS A 6 -12.52 -13.13 -15.44
C LYS A 6 -12.69 -12.72 -13.98
N SER A 7 -11.61 -12.47 -13.30
CA SER A 7 -11.61 -11.85 -11.97
C SER A 7 -10.62 -10.71 -11.93
N PHE A 8 -10.97 -9.65 -11.20
CA PHE A 8 -10.10 -8.52 -10.98
C PHE A 8 -10.45 -7.80 -9.68
N SER A 9 -9.51 -7.04 -9.17
CA SER A 9 -9.70 -6.16 -8.02
C SER A 9 -9.36 -4.73 -8.37
N ILE A 10 -10.15 -3.81 -7.84
CA ILE A 10 -9.94 -2.36 -7.96
C ILE A 10 -10.12 -1.73 -6.59
N SER A 11 -9.45 -0.61 -6.36
CA SER A 11 -9.50 0.06 -5.08
C SER A 11 -9.53 1.58 -5.21
N THR A 12 -10.13 2.22 -4.24
CA THR A 12 -10.02 3.67 -3.99
C THR A 12 -9.62 3.88 -2.52
N PRO A 13 -9.28 5.10 -2.08
CA PRO A 13 -9.06 5.37 -0.66
C PRO A 13 -10.20 4.88 0.28
N ASN A 14 -11.40 4.77 -0.25
CA ASN A 14 -12.61 4.48 0.54
C ASN A 14 -13.27 3.14 0.17
N ARG A 15 -12.78 2.41 -0.84
CA ARG A 15 -13.44 1.20 -1.36
C ARG A 15 -12.45 0.15 -1.80
N LEU A 16 -12.72 -1.09 -1.41
CA LEU A 16 -12.10 -2.29 -1.98
C LEU A 16 -13.18 -3.03 -2.74
N VAL A 17 -12.91 -3.35 -4.00
CA VAL A 17 -13.88 -4.01 -4.87
C VAL A 17 -13.23 -5.22 -5.52
N ILE A 18 -13.89 -6.37 -5.41
CA ILE A 18 -13.50 -7.60 -6.08
C ILE A 18 -14.65 -8.00 -7.00
N VAL A 19 -14.34 -8.29 -8.24
CA VAL A 19 -15.32 -8.64 -9.27
C VAL A 19 -14.98 -9.98 -9.88
N PHE A 20 -15.99 -10.85 -9.96
CA PHE A 20 -15.94 -12.11 -10.68
C PHE A 20 -16.98 -12.07 -11.80
N GLU A 21 -16.54 -12.11 -13.04
CA GLU A 21 -17.43 -12.12 -14.20
C GLU A 21 -17.77 -13.57 -14.59
N ASN A 22 -19.06 -13.83 -14.82
CA ASN A 22 -19.56 -15.15 -15.21
C ASN A 22 -19.08 -16.26 -14.28
N LEU A 23 -19.24 -16.04 -12.98
CA LEU A 23 -18.99 -17.06 -11.97
C LEU A 23 -20.07 -18.15 -12.06
N ASP A 24 -19.65 -19.41 -12.08
CA ASP A 24 -20.58 -20.55 -12.11
C ASP A 24 -21.57 -20.49 -10.95
N LYS A 25 -22.84 -20.74 -11.20
CA LYS A 25 -23.88 -20.70 -10.16
C LYS A 25 -23.87 -21.92 -9.27
N GLU A 26 -23.43 -23.05 -9.82
CA GLU A 26 -23.45 -24.36 -9.16
C GLU A 26 -22.22 -25.16 -9.58
N ILE A 27 -21.80 -26.05 -8.72
CA ILE A 27 -20.72 -26.99 -8.98
C ILE A 27 -21.25 -28.40 -8.74
N ASN A 28 -21.16 -29.22 -9.76
CA ASN A 28 -21.38 -30.65 -9.61
C ASN A 28 -20.04 -31.29 -9.19
N ILE A 29 -19.95 -31.73 -7.94
CA ILE A 29 -18.88 -32.61 -7.51
C ILE A 29 -19.29 -34.01 -7.94
N LEU A 30 -18.57 -34.55 -8.93
CA LEU A 30 -18.78 -35.90 -9.36
C LEU A 30 -18.40 -36.85 -8.24
N SER A 31 -19.04 -38.04 -8.27
CA SER A 31 -18.65 -39.10 -7.33
C SER A 31 -17.21 -39.54 -7.61
N GLU A 32 -16.41 -39.57 -6.57
CA GLU A 32 -15.03 -40.10 -6.61
C GLU A 32 -14.91 -41.36 -5.82
N GLU A 33 -14.04 -42.26 -6.28
CA GLU A 33 -13.72 -43.49 -5.54
C GLU A 33 -12.56 -43.23 -4.59
N ILE A 34 -12.84 -43.24 -3.29
CA ILE A 34 -11.83 -43.09 -2.24
C ILE A 34 -11.31 -44.46 -1.86
N LYS A 35 -10.02 -44.68 -2.04
CA LYS A 35 -9.34 -45.92 -1.66
C LYS A 35 -9.13 -45.97 -0.16
N GLY A 36 -9.59 -47.05 0.45
CA GLY A 36 -9.43 -47.37 1.85
C GLY A 36 -8.32 -48.37 2.15
N PRO A 37 -8.34 -48.98 3.32
CA PRO A 37 -7.35 -49.99 3.72
C PRO A 37 -7.49 -51.27 2.89
N LYS A 38 -6.48 -52.16 2.94
CA LYS A 38 -6.53 -53.49 2.35
C LYS A 38 -7.59 -54.36 3.05
N THR A 39 -8.18 -55.31 2.31
CA THR A 39 -9.21 -56.19 2.86
C THR A 39 -8.68 -57.11 3.97
N ASN A 40 -7.36 -57.32 4.04
CA ASN A 40 -6.68 -58.05 5.10
C ASN A 40 -6.03 -57.19 6.18
N ALA A 41 -6.32 -55.88 6.21
CA ALA A 41 -5.83 -54.99 7.23
C ALA A 41 -6.56 -55.19 8.57
N PRO A 42 -5.96 -54.82 9.72
CA PRO A 42 -6.62 -54.88 11.02
C PRO A 42 -7.95 -54.11 11.04
N ASP A 43 -8.93 -54.58 11.79
CA ASP A 43 -10.26 -53.96 11.87
C ASP A 43 -10.21 -52.50 12.30
N GLN A 44 -9.26 -52.11 13.15
CA GLN A 44 -9.03 -50.73 13.54
C GLN A 44 -8.77 -49.76 12.34
N ALA A 45 -8.08 -50.26 11.30
CA ALA A 45 -7.82 -49.46 10.10
C ALA A 45 -9.11 -49.21 9.29
N LEU A 46 -9.98 -50.23 9.23
CA LEU A 46 -11.27 -50.12 8.56
C LEU A 46 -12.21 -49.19 9.33
N GLU A 47 -12.29 -49.35 10.66
CA GLU A 47 -13.07 -48.44 11.52
C GLU A 47 -12.60 -47.01 11.46
N GLY A 48 -11.28 -46.78 11.45
CA GLY A 48 -10.68 -45.44 11.26
C GLY A 48 -11.08 -44.82 9.93
N PHE A 49 -11.07 -45.61 8.85
CA PHE A 49 -11.49 -45.17 7.53
C PHE A 49 -12.99 -44.81 7.47
N ILE A 50 -13.84 -45.66 8.07
CA ILE A 50 -15.29 -45.43 8.17
C ILE A 50 -15.58 -44.16 8.96
N ARG A 51 -14.90 -43.96 10.11
CA ARG A 51 -15.09 -42.80 10.97
C ARG A 51 -14.60 -41.50 10.30
N SER A 52 -13.43 -41.50 9.67
CA SER A 52 -12.87 -40.32 9.02
C SER A 52 -13.69 -39.82 7.80
N ASN A 53 -14.30 -40.78 7.09
CA ASN A 53 -15.16 -40.46 5.94
C ASN A 53 -16.65 -40.32 6.29
N LYS A 54 -17.02 -40.53 7.58
CA LYS A 54 -18.42 -40.47 8.07
C LYS A 54 -19.37 -41.33 7.25
N ILE A 55 -18.97 -42.57 6.93
CA ILE A 55 -19.69 -43.53 6.11
C ILE A 55 -20.08 -44.78 6.94
N LYS A 56 -20.96 -45.61 6.40
CA LYS A 56 -21.31 -46.90 6.98
C LYS A 56 -20.52 -48.03 6.30
N LYS A 57 -20.38 -49.16 6.98
CA LYS A 57 -19.71 -50.36 6.45
C LYS A 57 -20.39 -50.88 5.17
N GLU A 58 -21.67 -50.68 5.05
CA GLU A 58 -22.52 -51.06 3.92
C GLU A 58 -22.23 -50.21 2.66
N ASP A 59 -21.65 -49.04 2.80
CA ASP A 59 -21.28 -48.16 1.70
C ASP A 59 -19.96 -48.55 1.02
N LEU A 60 -19.27 -49.55 1.58
CA LEU A 60 -17.97 -50.01 1.10
C LEU A 60 -18.11 -51.12 0.06
N PHE A 61 -17.29 -51.05 -0.98
CA PHE A 61 -17.10 -52.14 -1.92
C PHE A 61 -15.63 -52.54 -2.02
N LYS A 62 -15.36 -53.76 -2.50
CA LYS A 62 -14.00 -54.24 -2.66
C LYS A 62 -13.59 -54.13 -4.12
N ASN A 63 -12.35 -53.68 -4.36
CA ASN A 63 -11.79 -53.64 -5.70
C ASN A 63 -10.33 -54.14 -5.68
N LYS A 64 -9.95 -54.89 -6.69
CA LYS A 64 -8.58 -55.39 -6.90
C LYS A 64 -7.77 -54.35 -7.65
N THR A 65 -6.60 -54.04 -7.11
CA THR A 65 -5.59 -53.21 -7.74
C THR A 65 -4.29 -54.02 -7.90
N GLU A 66 -3.32 -53.54 -8.66
CA GLU A 66 -2.00 -54.19 -8.79
C GLU A 66 -1.31 -54.47 -7.42
N LYS A 67 -1.66 -53.71 -6.38
CA LYS A 67 -1.08 -53.80 -5.03
C LYS A 67 -1.93 -54.64 -4.06
N GLY A 68 -2.96 -55.34 -4.56
CA GLY A 68 -3.86 -56.19 -3.78
C GLY A 68 -5.31 -55.71 -3.76
N GLU A 69 -6.14 -56.37 -2.95
CA GLU A 69 -7.55 -56.04 -2.78
C GLU A 69 -7.74 -55.00 -1.66
N PHE A 70 -8.53 -53.96 -1.93
CA PHE A 70 -8.77 -52.83 -1.03
C PHE A 70 -10.27 -52.56 -0.89
N TYR A 71 -10.66 -52.00 0.25
CA TYR A 71 -11.95 -51.37 0.40
C TYR A 71 -11.96 -50.03 -0.32
N PHE A 72 -13.08 -49.72 -0.98
CA PHE A 72 -13.34 -48.46 -1.66
C PHE A 72 -14.68 -47.89 -1.22
N TYR A 73 -14.79 -46.61 -1.18
CA TYR A 73 -16.03 -45.87 -0.99
C TYR A 73 -16.27 -44.94 -2.15
N LYS A 74 -17.44 -44.96 -2.72
CA LYS A 74 -17.85 -44.06 -3.78
C LYS A 74 -18.63 -42.89 -3.18
N THR A 75 -18.07 -41.71 -3.24
CA THR A 75 -18.75 -40.49 -2.74
C THR A 75 -20.03 -40.25 -3.52
N LYS A 76 -21.06 -39.77 -2.84
CA LYS A 76 -22.28 -39.34 -3.55
C LYS A 76 -22.01 -38.05 -4.31
N PRO A 77 -22.51 -37.91 -5.55
CA PRO A 77 -22.41 -36.64 -6.25
C PRO A 77 -23.11 -35.56 -5.43
N LYS A 78 -22.49 -34.41 -5.32
CA LYS A 78 -23.01 -33.28 -4.54
C LYS A 78 -23.08 -32.05 -5.40
N LEU A 79 -24.27 -31.45 -5.45
CA LEU A 79 -24.48 -30.14 -6.05
C LEU A 79 -24.20 -29.07 -4.99
N LEU A 80 -23.21 -28.25 -5.20
CA LEU A 80 -22.89 -27.10 -4.35
C LEU A 80 -23.34 -25.82 -5.04
N LYS A 81 -24.15 -25.02 -4.37
CA LYS A 81 -24.54 -23.69 -4.85
C LYS A 81 -23.46 -22.68 -4.49
N THR A 82 -23.04 -21.92 -5.47
CA THR A 82 -22.01 -20.87 -5.30
C THR A 82 -22.41 -19.85 -4.26
N ASN A 83 -23.68 -19.49 -4.20
CA ASN A 83 -24.18 -18.55 -3.18
C ASN A 83 -23.88 -19.07 -1.75
N ASP A 84 -24.16 -20.32 -1.46
CA ASP A 84 -23.97 -20.91 -0.13
C ASP A 84 -22.49 -20.98 0.24
N LEU A 85 -21.64 -21.32 -0.75
CA LEU A 85 -20.19 -21.31 -0.58
C LEU A 85 -19.65 -19.91 -0.30
N LEU A 86 -20.15 -18.89 -0.99
CA LEU A 86 -19.73 -17.51 -0.77
C LEU A 86 -20.18 -16.96 0.59
N MET A 87 -21.39 -17.33 1.06
CA MET A 87 -21.89 -16.99 2.39
C MET A 87 -20.97 -17.53 3.50
N GLU A 88 -20.41 -18.71 3.32
CA GLU A 88 -19.50 -19.33 4.27
C GLU A 88 -18.05 -18.81 4.14
N PHE A 89 -17.57 -18.69 2.91
CA PHE A 89 -16.15 -18.44 2.64
C PHE A 89 -15.75 -16.99 2.79
N VAL A 90 -16.60 -16.03 2.36
CA VAL A 90 -16.25 -14.60 2.37
C VAL A 90 -15.98 -14.07 3.78
N PRO A 91 -16.81 -14.33 4.81
CA PRO A 91 -16.49 -13.90 6.17
C PRO A 91 -15.16 -14.45 6.67
N LYS A 92 -14.89 -15.73 6.44
CA LYS A 92 -13.63 -16.38 6.83
C LYS A 92 -12.41 -15.75 6.13
N LEU A 93 -12.56 -15.38 4.86
CA LEU A 93 -11.51 -14.68 4.11
C LEU A 93 -11.23 -13.31 4.73
N LEU A 94 -12.27 -12.56 5.08
CA LEU A 94 -12.13 -11.24 5.70
C LEU A 94 -11.49 -11.32 7.08
N GLU A 95 -11.84 -12.31 7.91
CA GLU A 95 -11.23 -12.53 9.23
C GLU A 95 -9.74 -12.87 9.16
N ASN A 96 -9.35 -13.67 8.17
CA ASN A 96 -7.96 -14.09 8.00
C ASN A 96 -7.10 -13.04 7.29
N TYR A 97 -7.68 -11.95 6.82
CA TYR A 97 -6.93 -10.91 6.12
C TYR A 97 -6.09 -10.07 7.08
N GLN A 98 -4.78 -10.11 6.91
CA GLN A 98 -3.84 -9.38 7.75
C GLN A 98 -3.48 -8.02 7.12
N TRP A 99 -3.84 -6.95 7.81
CA TRP A 99 -3.46 -5.60 7.45
C TRP A 99 -2.06 -5.28 7.96
N LYS A 100 -1.20 -4.69 7.14
CA LYS A 100 0.11 -4.16 7.61
C LYS A 100 -0.04 -3.09 8.70
N ARG A 101 -1.08 -2.29 8.59
CA ARG A 101 -1.50 -1.31 9.60
C ARG A 101 -3.02 -1.40 9.72
N SER A 102 -3.50 -1.47 10.93
CA SER A 102 -4.94 -1.54 11.23
C SER A 102 -5.27 -0.68 12.44
N MET A 103 -6.55 -0.38 12.61
CA MET A 103 -7.08 0.36 13.74
C MET A 103 -8.40 -0.24 14.19
N LYS A 104 -8.73 -0.04 15.44
CA LYS A 104 -10.09 -0.20 15.98
C LYS A 104 -10.78 1.15 15.98
N TRP A 105 -12.11 1.17 15.96
CA TRP A 105 -12.90 2.40 16.03
C TRP A 105 -14.21 2.18 16.79
N GLY A 106 -14.71 3.25 17.40
CA GLY A 106 -15.91 3.16 18.24
C GLY A 106 -15.74 2.11 19.34
N GLU A 107 -16.79 1.36 19.60
CA GLU A 107 -16.82 0.27 20.58
C GLU A 107 -16.63 -1.12 19.93
N TYR A 108 -16.21 -1.17 18.67
CA TYR A 108 -16.09 -2.41 17.91
C TYR A 108 -14.71 -3.06 18.08
N ASP A 109 -14.70 -4.39 18.14
CA ASP A 109 -13.46 -5.18 18.24
C ASP A 109 -12.78 -5.46 16.90
N LEU A 110 -13.38 -5.06 15.79
CA LEU A 110 -12.82 -5.26 14.46
C LEU A 110 -11.55 -4.42 14.26
N ASN A 111 -10.45 -5.10 13.92
CA ASN A 111 -9.24 -4.47 13.40
C ASN A 111 -9.29 -4.40 11.88
N TRP A 112 -9.30 -3.20 11.30
CA TRP A 112 -9.33 -3.01 9.86
C TRP A 112 -8.42 -1.86 9.44
N GLY A 113 -8.03 -1.79 8.16
CA GLY A 113 -7.15 -0.74 7.65
C GLY A 113 -7.73 0.68 7.79
N ARG A 114 -9.06 0.80 7.74
CA ARG A 114 -9.84 2.03 8.02
C ARG A 114 -11.21 1.61 8.54
N PRO A 115 -11.99 2.49 9.20
CA PRO A 115 -13.36 2.17 9.62
C PRO A 115 -14.21 1.60 8.49
N LEU A 116 -14.59 0.33 8.60
CA LEU A 116 -15.43 -0.36 7.63
C LEU A 116 -16.89 -0.04 7.93
N LYS A 117 -17.56 0.63 6.99
CA LYS A 117 -18.95 1.12 7.19
C LYS A 117 -20.00 0.21 6.56
N SER A 118 -19.68 -0.50 5.49
CA SER A 118 -20.63 -1.38 4.78
C SER A 118 -19.91 -2.43 3.94
N ILE A 119 -20.58 -3.54 3.75
CA ILE A 119 -20.18 -4.60 2.82
C ILE A 119 -21.30 -4.78 1.80
N LEU A 120 -21.00 -4.41 0.55
CA LEU A 120 -21.89 -4.67 -0.60
C LEU A 120 -21.46 -6.00 -1.20
N SER A 121 -22.34 -7.02 -1.14
CA SER A 121 -22.07 -8.35 -1.65
C SER A 121 -23.26 -8.87 -2.45
N VAL A 122 -23.08 -9.00 -3.76
CA VAL A 122 -24.14 -9.37 -4.69
C VAL A 122 -23.64 -10.42 -5.68
N PHE A 123 -24.41 -11.48 -5.84
CA PHE A 123 -24.21 -12.52 -6.83
C PHE A 123 -25.51 -12.80 -7.56
N ASP A 124 -25.48 -12.86 -8.90
CA ASP A 124 -26.65 -13.09 -9.75
C ASP A 124 -27.83 -12.18 -9.38
N SER A 125 -27.56 -10.87 -9.18
CA SER A 125 -28.50 -9.82 -8.76
C SER A 125 -29.15 -10.00 -7.39
N LYS A 126 -28.71 -11.01 -6.60
CA LYS A 126 -29.19 -11.28 -5.24
C LYS A 126 -28.10 -10.98 -4.22
N VAL A 127 -28.51 -10.60 -3.02
CA VAL A 127 -27.57 -10.39 -1.91
C VAL A 127 -27.01 -11.74 -1.45
N ILE A 128 -25.70 -11.79 -1.24
CA ILE A 128 -25.04 -12.88 -0.51
C ILE A 128 -25.08 -12.47 0.96
N ASN A 129 -25.99 -13.09 1.73
CA ASN A 129 -26.25 -12.71 3.12
C ASN A 129 -25.23 -13.34 4.07
N PHE A 130 -24.39 -12.54 4.67
CA PHE A 130 -23.51 -12.95 5.77
C PHE A 130 -23.29 -11.77 6.73
N GLN A 131 -22.79 -12.09 7.90
CA GLN A 131 -22.37 -11.12 8.90
C GLN A 131 -20.86 -11.18 9.09
N PHE A 132 -20.25 -10.02 9.20
CA PHE A 132 -18.83 -9.86 9.52
C PHE A 132 -18.72 -8.86 10.66
N HIS A 133 -18.43 -9.34 11.86
CA HIS A 133 -18.51 -8.58 13.12
C HIS A 133 -19.85 -7.86 13.26
N HIS A 134 -19.84 -6.52 13.37
CA HIS A 134 -21.04 -5.68 13.51
C HIS A 134 -21.71 -5.31 12.17
N ILE A 135 -21.16 -5.75 11.02
CA ILE A 135 -21.64 -5.35 9.71
C ILE A 135 -22.33 -6.53 9.01
N SER A 136 -23.57 -6.33 8.62
CA SER A 136 -24.26 -7.27 7.72
C SER A 136 -24.02 -6.88 6.26
N SER A 137 -23.77 -7.88 5.43
CA SER A 137 -23.68 -7.68 3.99
C SER A 137 -25.04 -7.27 3.41
N SER A 138 -25.01 -6.48 2.33
CA SER A 138 -26.23 -5.99 1.66
C SER A 138 -25.95 -5.72 0.17
N ASN A 139 -26.96 -5.26 -0.54
CA ASN A 139 -26.81 -4.69 -1.88
C ASN A 139 -26.62 -3.18 -1.88
N SER A 140 -26.42 -2.57 -0.69
CA SER A 140 -26.27 -1.11 -0.53
C SER A 140 -24.89 -0.72 -0.02
N THR A 141 -24.44 0.46 -0.42
CA THR A 141 -23.23 1.07 0.12
C THR A 141 -23.41 2.57 0.29
N TYR A 142 -22.57 3.17 1.11
CA TYR A 142 -22.50 4.63 1.25
C TYR A 142 -21.97 5.28 -0.02
N ILE A 143 -22.63 6.35 -0.47
CA ILE A 143 -22.33 7.04 -1.72
C ILE A 143 -21.84 8.48 -1.53
N ASP A 144 -21.95 8.99 -0.33
CA ASP A 144 -21.61 10.36 0.02
C ASP A 144 -20.11 10.58 0.19
N LYS A 145 -19.70 11.80 -0.12
CA LYS A 145 -18.35 12.30 0.12
C LYS A 145 -18.27 13.26 1.32
N ASP A 146 -19.40 13.79 1.75
CA ASP A 146 -19.50 14.95 2.63
C ASP A 146 -20.22 14.65 3.96
N PHE A 147 -20.04 13.44 4.50
CA PHE A 147 -20.59 12.99 5.79
C PHE A 147 -22.12 12.82 5.86
N GLU A 148 -22.85 12.94 4.75
CA GLU A 148 -24.23 12.53 4.68
C GLU A 148 -24.32 11.02 4.54
N GLU A 149 -24.94 10.32 5.46
CA GLU A 149 -25.06 8.85 5.46
C GLU A 149 -26.02 8.32 4.37
N LYS A 150 -25.88 8.83 3.15
CA LYS A 150 -26.69 8.38 2.01
C LYS A 150 -26.22 7.02 1.51
N ARG A 151 -27.17 6.10 1.37
CA ARG A 151 -26.93 4.77 0.79
C ARG A 151 -27.63 4.62 -0.55
N LYS A 152 -27.04 3.78 -1.41
CA LYS A 152 -27.62 3.39 -2.71
C LYS A 152 -27.46 1.90 -2.93
N ASN A 153 -28.50 1.30 -3.50
CA ASN A 153 -28.55 -0.12 -3.84
C ASN A 153 -27.98 -0.37 -5.24
N PHE A 154 -27.29 -1.50 -5.37
CA PHE A 154 -26.74 -1.96 -6.64
C PHE A 154 -26.99 -3.47 -6.78
N THR A 155 -27.33 -3.90 -7.98
CA THR A 155 -27.58 -5.30 -8.30
C THR A 155 -26.44 -5.96 -9.08
N ASN A 156 -25.51 -5.18 -9.61
CA ASN A 156 -24.36 -5.66 -10.37
C ASN A 156 -23.25 -4.61 -10.44
N PHE A 157 -22.05 -5.05 -10.82
CA PHE A 157 -20.87 -4.17 -10.92
C PHE A 157 -21.04 -3.06 -11.97
N LYS A 158 -21.67 -3.33 -13.10
CA LYS A 158 -21.85 -2.33 -14.18
C LYS A 158 -22.67 -1.12 -13.72
N SER A 159 -23.75 -1.34 -12.98
CA SER A 159 -24.56 -0.25 -12.40
C SER A 159 -23.80 0.53 -11.32
N TYR A 160 -23.01 -0.18 -10.52
CA TYR A 160 -22.13 0.40 -9.50
C TYR A 160 -21.05 1.29 -10.14
N GLU A 161 -20.28 0.78 -11.10
CA GLU A 161 -19.26 1.55 -11.82
C GLU A 161 -19.83 2.78 -12.51
N LYS A 162 -20.93 2.61 -13.25
CA LYS A 162 -21.62 3.71 -13.96
C LYS A 162 -22.02 4.84 -12.99
N TYR A 163 -22.56 4.48 -11.84
CA TYR A 163 -22.95 5.46 -10.84
C TYR A 163 -21.75 6.24 -10.31
N PHE A 164 -20.70 5.57 -9.83
CA PHE A 164 -19.55 6.25 -9.27
C PHE A 164 -18.81 7.10 -10.32
N LYS A 165 -18.73 6.63 -11.56
CA LYS A 165 -18.20 7.42 -12.67
C LYS A 165 -19.00 8.70 -12.91
N SER A 166 -20.33 8.66 -12.81
CA SER A 166 -21.18 9.87 -12.93
C SER A 166 -20.97 10.88 -11.79
N GLN A 167 -20.48 10.41 -10.64
CA GLN A 167 -20.06 11.25 -9.50
C GLN A 167 -18.60 11.71 -9.59
N GLY A 168 -17.91 11.44 -10.71
CA GLY A 168 -16.50 11.77 -10.93
C GLY A 168 -15.53 10.85 -10.20
N ILE A 169 -16.00 9.75 -9.61
CA ILE A 169 -15.17 8.76 -8.94
C ILE A 169 -14.69 7.72 -9.96
N LEU A 170 -13.38 7.57 -10.09
CA LEU A 170 -12.73 6.54 -10.89
C LEU A 170 -12.33 5.39 -9.96
N LEU A 171 -13.08 4.29 -10.00
CA LEU A 171 -12.84 3.12 -9.16
C LEU A 171 -11.52 2.41 -9.50
N ASP A 172 -11.18 2.36 -10.79
CA ASP A 172 -10.02 1.71 -11.34
C ASP A 172 -8.76 2.57 -11.17
N GLN A 173 -7.75 2.03 -10.50
CA GLN A 173 -6.49 2.72 -10.23
C GLN A 173 -5.67 3.01 -11.51
N ASP A 174 -5.75 2.13 -12.52
CA ASP A 174 -5.03 2.33 -13.78
C ASP A 174 -5.64 3.47 -14.59
N LYS A 175 -6.96 3.57 -14.62
CA LYS A 175 -7.65 4.73 -15.22
C LYS A 175 -7.34 6.05 -14.50
N ARG A 176 -7.16 6.03 -13.17
CA ARG A 176 -6.70 7.22 -12.42
C ARG A 176 -5.28 7.59 -12.80
N ARG A 177 -4.38 6.59 -12.93
CA ARG A 177 -2.99 6.78 -13.37
C ARG A 177 -2.92 7.45 -14.74
N GLU A 178 -3.65 6.91 -15.70
CA GLU A 178 -3.71 7.44 -17.07
C GLU A 178 -4.24 8.88 -17.09
N LEU A 179 -5.30 9.17 -16.34
CA LEU A 179 -5.85 10.51 -16.23
C LEU A 179 -4.83 11.49 -15.66
N ILE A 180 -4.18 11.15 -14.54
CA ILE A 180 -3.19 12.02 -13.89
C ILE A 180 -2.02 12.28 -14.83
N LYS A 181 -1.44 11.25 -15.46
CA LYS A 181 -0.34 11.40 -16.41
C LYS A 181 -0.72 12.27 -17.61
N ARG A 182 -1.92 12.10 -18.15
CA ARG A 182 -2.43 12.92 -19.25
C ARG A 182 -2.56 14.38 -18.86
N GLU A 183 -3.13 14.67 -17.70
CA GLU A 183 -3.28 16.05 -17.22
C GLU A 183 -1.91 16.68 -16.89
N PHE A 184 -0.95 15.93 -16.33
CA PHE A 184 0.45 16.39 -16.17
C PHE A 184 1.03 16.78 -17.52
N SER A 185 1.00 15.90 -18.51
CA SER A 185 1.53 16.16 -19.84
C SER A 185 0.88 17.39 -20.49
N LYS A 186 -0.43 17.56 -20.35
CA LYS A 186 -1.17 18.70 -20.89
C LYS A 186 -0.75 20.04 -20.28
N ILE A 187 -0.46 20.08 -18.98
CA ILE A 187 -0.01 21.29 -18.28
C ILE A 187 1.44 21.62 -18.67
N LEU A 188 2.30 20.62 -18.60
CA LEU A 188 3.75 20.77 -18.76
C LEU A 188 4.16 21.08 -20.20
N SER A 189 3.57 20.39 -21.20
CA SER A 189 3.92 20.56 -22.61
C SER A 189 3.64 21.98 -23.12
N LYS A 190 2.56 22.61 -22.66
CA LYS A 190 2.22 23.99 -23.03
C LYS A 190 3.26 25.02 -22.59
N ARG A 191 4.04 24.69 -21.56
CA ARG A 191 4.97 25.61 -20.91
C ARG A 191 6.44 25.20 -21.06
N LYS A 192 6.73 24.11 -21.79
CA LYS A 192 8.07 23.51 -21.94
C LYS A 192 8.71 23.18 -20.57
N LEU A 193 7.90 22.68 -19.66
CA LEU A 193 8.30 22.29 -18.32
C LEU A 193 8.29 20.75 -18.19
N THR A 194 8.99 20.24 -17.19
CA THR A 194 9.10 18.81 -16.92
C THR A 194 8.91 18.49 -15.44
N ILE A 195 8.62 17.24 -15.14
CA ILE A 195 8.71 16.65 -13.80
C ILE A 195 9.65 15.45 -13.87
N LYS A 196 10.37 15.17 -12.79
CA LYS A 196 11.18 13.95 -12.70
C LYS A 196 10.29 12.76 -12.47
N ASP A 197 10.58 11.66 -13.17
CA ASP A 197 9.81 10.44 -13.01
C ASP A 197 10.01 9.87 -11.60
N ASN A 198 8.92 9.72 -10.89
CA ASN A 198 8.87 9.10 -9.56
C ASN A 198 7.65 8.16 -9.49
N PRO A 199 7.80 6.92 -9.99
CA PRO A 199 6.72 5.94 -10.04
C PRO A 199 6.14 5.65 -8.64
N ARG A 200 7.00 5.61 -7.62
CA ARG A 200 6.60 5.35 -6.24
C ARG A 200 5.67 6.44 -5.68
N LEU A 201 6.03 7.71 -5.91
CA LEU A 201 5.19 8.83 -5.51
C LEU A 201 3.86 8.83 -6.27
N LEU A 202 3.90 8.58 -7.58
CA LEU A 202 2.70 8.50 -8.40
C LEU A 202 1.77 7.38 -7.94
N ASP A 203 2.31 6.19 -7.63
CA ASP A 203 1.55 5.05 -7.10
C ASP A 203 0.88 5.38 -5.77
N GLU A 204 1.58 6.09 -4.89
CA GLU A 204 1.02 6.56 -3.63
C GLU A 204 -0.13 7.54 -3.86
N VAL A 205 0.08 8.55 -4.71
CA VAL A 205 -0.93 9.58 -5.01
C VAL A 205 -2.18 9.00 -5.67
N ILE A 206 -2.04 8.06 -6.59
CA ILE A 206 -3.17 7.37 -7.23
C ILE A 206 -4.07 6.68 -6.20
N ASN A 207 -3.46 6.18 -5.11
CA ASN A 207 -4.17 5.49 -4.04
C ASN A 207 -4.68 6.44 -2.93
N LEU A 208 -4.36 7.74 -3.00
CA LEU A 208 -4.89 8.76 -2.09
C LEU A 208 -6.13 9.47 -2.61
N VAL A 209 -6.43 9.36 -3.92
CA VAL A 209 -7.55 10.04 -4.56
C VAL A 209 -8.47 9.07 -5.30
N ASP A 210 -9.75 9.36 -5.36
CA ASP A 210 -10.73 8.65 -6.20
C ASP A 210 -11.36 9.54 -7.29
N ASN A 211 -11.18 10.87 -7.16
CA ASN A 211 -11.60 11.88 -8.14
C ASN A 211 -10.43 12.83 -8.44
N PRO A 212 -9.40 12.38 -9.18
CA PRO A 212 -8.18 13.14 -9.36
C PRO A 212 -8.40 14.41 -10.19
N ASN A 213 -7.91 15.52 -9.65
CA ASN A 213 -7.88 16.84 -10.28
C ASN A 213 -6.50 17.41 -10.11
N VAL A 214 -5.79 17.62 -11.22
CA VAL A 214 -4.44 18.15 -11.23
C VAL A 214 -4.49 19.68 -11.18
N LEU A 215 -3.75 20.25 -10.24
CA LEU A 215 -3.60 21.70 -10.09
C LEU A 215 -2.12 22.07 -10.15
N ILE A 216 -1.84 23.24 -10.75
CA ILE A 216 -0.53 23.85 -10.69
C ILE A 216 -0.54 24.90 -9.58
N CYS A 217 0.42 24.79 -8.68
CA CYS A 217 0.63 25.65 -7.53
C CYS A 217 2.00 26.31 -7.60
N SER A 218 2.23 27.34 -6.79
CA SER A 218 3.51 28.05 -6.72
C SER A 218 3.85 28.40 -5.28
N PHE A 219 5.12 28.70 -5.04
CA PHE A 219 5.64 29.26 -3.80
C PHE A 219 6.52 30.47 -4.08
N ASP A 220 6.85 31.24 -3.05
CA ASP A 220 7.68 32.44 -3.20
C ASP A 220 9.08 32.08 -3.73
N LYS A 221 9.53 32.75 -4.77
CA LYS A 221 10.83 32.54 -5.43
C LYS A 221 12.03 32.69 -4.49
N LYS A 222 11.89 33.39 -3.37
CA LYS A 222 12.97 33.52 -2.36
C LYS A 222 13.46 32.14 -1.89
N PHE A 223 12.58 31.14 -1.80
CA PHE A 223 12.92 29.78 -1.36
C PHE A 223 13.78 29.01 -2.36
N LEU A 224 13.95 29.48 -3.60
CA LEU A 224 14.89 28.88 -4.55
C LEU A 224 16.37 29.09 -4.13
N SER A 225 16.64 29.87 -3.09
CA SER A 225 17.96 29.97 -2.45
C SER A 225 18.31 28.73 -1.58
N ILE A 226 17.33 27.92 -1.23
CA ILE A 226 17.49 26.66 -0.50
C ILE A 226 17.98 25.57 -1.48
N PRO A 227 18.89 24.66 -1.08
CA PRO A 227 19.30 23.55 -1.92
C PRO A 227 18.12 22.77 -2.49
N LYS A 228 18.20 22.44 -3.78
CA LYS A 228 17.11 21.76 -4.50
C LYS A 228 16.69 20.43 -3.88
N GLU A 229 17.63 19.72 -3.26
CA GLU A 229 17.39 18.45 -2.57
C GLU A 229 16.38 18.63 -1.42
N ILE A 230 16.51 19.72 -0.67
CA ILE A 230 15.59 20.07 0.42
C ILE A 230 14.21 20.42 -0.13
N LEU A 231 14.17 21.25 -1.21
CA LEU A 231 12.90 21.61 -1.86
C LEU A 231 12.15 20.37 -2.38
N ILE A 232 12.87 19.51 -3.10
CA ILE A 232 12.31 18.28 -3.65
C ILE A 232 11.77 17.37 -2.54
N LEU A 233 12.56 17.14 -1.50
CA LEU A 233 12.17 16.27 -0.39
C LEU A 233 10.94 16.81 0.33
N THR A 234 10.94 18.08 0.69
CA THR A 234 9.82 18.73 1.38
C THR A 234 8.52 18.57 0.59
N MET A 235 8.56 18.77 -0.72
CA MET A 235 7.39 18.60 -1.57
C MET A 235 6.98 17.15 -1.75
N GLN A 236 7.91 16.24 -2.03
CA GLN A 236 7.59 14.84 -2.37
C GLN A 236 7.28 13.98 -1.15
N SER A 237 8.13 14.01 -0.12
CA SER A 237 8.00 13.09 1.02
C SER A 237 6.86 13.49 1.96
N HIS A 238 6.72 14.77 2.23
CA HIS A 238 5.76 15.26 3.22
C HIS A 238 4.40 15.58 2.61
N GLN A 239 4.37 16.19 1.41
CA GLN A 239 3.13 16.71 0.83
C GLN A 239 2.63 15.94 -0.38
N LYS A 240 3.41 14.98 -0.91
CA LYS A 240 3.07 14.18 -2.09
C LYS A 240 2.86 15.04 -3.34
N TYR A 241 3.62 16.10 -3.48
CA TYR A 241 3.61 17.02 -4.60
C TYR A 241 4.71 16.69 -5.60
N PHE A 242 4.57 17.17 -6.84
CA PHE A 242 5.48 16.94 -7.94
C PHE A 242 6.19 18.26 -8.31
N PRO A 243 7.48 18.43 -7.91
CA PRO A 243 8.27 19.60 -8.29
C PRO A 243 8.38 19.72 -9.80
N ILE A 244 8.34 20.93 -10.31
CA ILE A 244 8.45 21.23 -11.74
C ILE A 244 9.85 21.76 -12.03
N PHE A 245 10.42 21.31 -13.15
CA PHE A 245 11.74 21.69 -13.66
C PHE A 245 11.61 22.38 -15.01
N ASP A 246 12.51 23.32 -15.26
CA ASP A 246 12.63 23.99 -16.54
C ASP A 246 13.41 23.15 -17.57
N HIS A 247 13.63 23.72 -18.76
CA HIS A 247 14.37 23.10 -19.86
C HIS A 247 15.88 22.89 -19.59
N LYS A 248 16.42 23.49 -18.52
CA LYS A 248 17.80 23.33 -18.06
C LYS A 248 17.92 22.34 -16.89
N ASP A 249 16.85 21.63 -16.57
CA ASP A 249 16.73 20.73 -15.40
C ASP A 249 16.89 21.45 -14.04
N GLU A 250 16.62 22.78 -14.02
CA GLU A 250 16.61 23.55 -12.79
C GLU A 250 15.19 23.55 -12.19
N ILE A 251 15.12 23.47 -10.85
CA ILE A 251 13.85 23.48 -10.13
C ILE A 251 13.20 24.86 -10.25
N THR A 252 11.92 24.88 -10.57
CA THR A 252 11.12 26.11 -10.60
C THR A 252 10.42 26.36 -9.26
N ASN A 253 9.83 27.53 -9.09
CA ASN A 253 8.97 27.81 -7.93
C ASN A 253 7.52 27.32 -8.12
N GLU A 254 7.31 26.35 -9.00
CA GLU A 254 6.01 25.76 -9.28
C GLU A 254 6.02 24.25 -9.01
N PHE A 255 4.87 23.71 -8.70
CA PHE A 255 4.69 22.29 -8.45
C PHE A 255 3.28 21.83 -8.84
N LEU A 256 3.11 20.53 -9.11
CA LEU A 256 1.81 19.92 -9.35
C LEU A 256 1.32 19.21 -8.10
N ILE A 257 0.02 19.33 -7.86
CA ILE A 257 -0.70 18.54 -6.87
C ILE A 257 -1.84 17.78 -7.53
N VAL A 258 -2.26 16.68 -6.91
CA VAL A 258 -3.44 15.93 -7.31
C VAL A 258 -4.47 16.02 -6.19
N ALA A 259 -5.45 16.89 -6.38
CA ALA A 259 -6.55 17.08 -5.45
C ALA A 259 -7.66 16.03 -5.68
N ASN A 260 -8.42 15.71 -4.64
CA ASN A 260 -9.56 14.78 -4.73
C ASN A 260 -10.89 15.45 -5.06
N LYS A 261 -10.87 16.75 -5.33
CA LYS A 261 -12.04 17.57 -5.71
C LYS A 261 -11.63 18.65 -6.72
N LYS A 262 -12.58 19.10 -7.53
CA LYS A 262 -12.37 20.29 -8.40
C LYS A 262 -12.22 21.54 -7.55
N ASP A 263 -11.22 22.34 -7.85
CA ASP A 263 -10.97 23.62 -7.19
C ASP A 263 -11.73 24.76 -7.90
N GLN A 264 -13.00 24.86 -7.59
CA GLN A 264 -13.88 25.86 -8.24
C GLN A 264 -13.60 27.30 -7.81
N LYS A 265 -13.08 27.48 -6.57
CA LYS A 265 -12.86 28.80 -5.94
C LYS A 265 -11.38 29.10 -5.71
N GLY A 266 -10.47 28.27 -6.19
CA GLY A 266 -9.03 28.43 -5.93
C GLY A 266 -8.57 28.13 -4.50
N LEU A 267 -9.50 27.69 -3.62
CA LEU A 267 -9.19 27.50 -2.20
C LEU A 267 -8.28 26.30 -1.95
N ILE A 268 -8.38 25.23 -2.76
CA ILE A 268 -7.50 24.08 -2.65
C ILE A 268 -6.08 24.48 -3.05
N LYS A 269 -5.93 25.21 -4.15
CA LYS A 269 -4.65 25.75 -4.58
C LYS A 269 -4.02 26.62 -3.49
N ILE A 270 -4.72 27.65 -3.04
CA ILE A 270 -4.24 28.58 -1.99
C ILE A 270 -3.86 27.82 -0.71
N GLY A 271 -4.66 26.85 -0.28
CA GLY A 271 -4.37 26.04 0.91
C GLY A 271 -3.08 25.25 0.79
N ASN A 272 -2.85 24.62 -0.37
CA ASN A 272 -1.63 23.83 -0.62
C ASN A 272 -0.39 24.73 -0.78
N GLU A 273 -0.50 25.88 -1.45
CA GLU A 273 0.58 26.87 -1.55
C GLU A 273 1.01 27.35 -0.16
N ARG A 274 0.05 27.69 0.71
CA ARG A 274 0.32 28.10 2.10
C ARG A 274 1.02 27.00 2.92
N VAL A 275 0.61 25.74 2.76
CA VAL A 275 1.25 24.60 3.45
C VAL A 275 2.70 24.44 3.00
N VAL A 276 2.98 24.55 1.69
CA VAL A 276 4.36 24.48 1.18
C VAL A 276 5.19 25.64 1.70
N GLU A 277 4.68 26.86 1.66
CA GLU A 277 5.41 28.04 2.16
C GLU A 277 5.79 27.91 3.63
N ALA A 278 4.88 27.42 4.47
CA ALA A 278 5.19 27.16 5.89
C ALA A 278 6.33 26.16 6.04
N ARG A 279 6.27 25.03 5.33
CA ARG A 279 7.32 24.00 5.36
C ARG A 279 8.65 24.48 4.79
N LEU A 280 8.62 25.27 3.74
CA LEU A 280 9.85 25.86 3.16
C LEU A 280 10.45 26.92 4.08
N SER A 281 9.64 27.66 4.82
CA SER A 281 10.12 28.59 5.85
C SER A 281 10.84 27.87 6.99
N ASP A 282 10.31 26.74 7.46
CA ASP A 282 10.98 25.90 8.45
C ASP A 282 12.31 25.37 7.90
N ALA A 283 12.29 24.86 6.67
CA ALA A 283 13.50 24.33 6.01
C ALA A 283 14.57 25.44 5.81
N GLU A 284 14.18 26.64 5.42
CA GLU A 284 15.08 27.78 5.28
C GLU A 284 15.72 28.17 6.61
N PHE A 285 14.93 28.19 7.68
CA PHE A 285 15.42 28.49 9.01
C PHE A 285 16.49 27.49 9.46
N PHE A 286 16.23 26.20 9.37
CA PHE A 286 17.18 25.15 9.75
C PHE A 286 18.41 25.15 8.84
N TRP A 287 18.22 25.29 7.53
CA TRP A 287 19.33 25.40 6.59
C TRP A 287 20.28 26.54 6.93
N ASN A 288 19.76 27.74 7.19
CA ASN A 288 20.57 28.90 7.54
C ASN A 288 21.28 28.75 8.89
N LYS A 289 20.67 28.05 9.86
CA LYS A 289 21.28 27.74 11.14
C LYS A 289 22.42 26.74 10.98
N ASP A 290 22.20 25.67 10.24
CA ASP A 290 23.17 24.58 10.06
C ASP A 290 24.33 24.99 9.17
N LYS A 291 24.13 25.85 8.17
CA LYS A 291 25.16 26.37 7.26
C LYS A 291 26.36 26.98 7.98
N ASN A 292 26.16 27.51 9.17
CA ASN A 292 27.19 28.15 9.97
C ASN A 292 27.88 27.19 10.95
N GLN A 293 27.50 25.90 10.98
CA GLN A 293 28.06 24.93 11.89
C GLN A 293 29.37 24.34 11.35
N ASN A 294 30.30 24.02 12.25
CA ASN A 294 31.54 23.37 11.90
C ASN A 294 31.42 21.86 12.09
N LEU A 295 31.40 21.10 11.00
CA LEU A 295 31.21 19.65 11.00
C LEU A 295 32.24 18.91 11.87
N VAL A 296 33.50 19.35 11.94
CA VAL A 296 34.54 18.71 12.75
C VAL A 296 34.22 18.85 14.25
N LYS A 297 33.71 20.00 14.67
CA LYS A 297 33.27 20.20 16.07
C LYS A 297 32.04 19.38 16.42
N GLN A 298 31.21 19.10 15.45
CA GLN A 298 29.97 18.29 15.62
C GLN A 298 30.25 16.81 15.88
N VAL A 299 31.45 16.31 15.57
CA VAL A 299 31.82 14.88 15.82
C VAL A 299 31.59 14.47 17.28
N SER A 300 31.81 15.38 18.22
CA SER A 300 31.60 15.11 19.65
C SER A 300 30.16 14.89 20.03
N GLU A 301 29.21 15.52 19.31
CA GLU A 301 27.76 15.40 19.57
C GLU A 301 27.23 14.00 19.22
N LEU A 302 27.92 13.27 18.34
CA LEU A 302 27.57 11.88 18.02
C LEU A 302 27.65 10.92 19.22
N LYS A 303 28.28 11.35 20.34
CA LYS A 303 28.34 10.59 21.61
C LYS A 303 26.96 10.50 22.27
N THR A 304 26.09 11.47 22.03
CA THR A 304 24.73 11.52 22.61
C THR A 304 23.76 10.64 21.86
N MET A 305 24.10 10.19 20.63
CA MET A 305 23.22 9.48 19.72
C MET A 305 23.51 7.98 19.75
N SER A 306 22.57 7.19 20.23
CA SER A 306 22.66 5.72 20.21
C SER A 306 22.63 5.19 18.77
N PHE A 307 23.58 4.30 18.43
CA PHE A 307 23.59 3.65 17.12
C PHE A 307 22.75 2.36 17.13
N PHE A 308 23.11 1.42 17.97
CA PHE A 308 22.43 0.13 18.06
C PHE A 308 22.69 -0.51 19.42
N LYS A 309 21.74 -1.33 19.92
CA LYS A 309 21.90 -2.05 21.18
C LYS A 309 23.20 -2.87 21.18
N ASN A 310 24.01 -2.67 22.19
CA ASN A 310 25.32 -3.30 22.38
C ASN A 310 26.45 -2.92 21.37
N LEU A 311 26.21 -1.97 20.47
CA LEU A 311 27.21 -1.46 19.51
C LEU A 311 27.63 -0.02 19.80
N GLY A 312 27.11 0.57 20.88
CA GLY A 312 27.45 1.91 21.34
C GLY A 312 26.75 3.03 20.56
N THR A 313 27.39 4.17 20.49
CA THR A 313 26.89 5.41 19.88
C THR A 313 27.31 5.54 18.42
N TYR A 314 26.78 6.55 17.73
CA TYR A 314 27.27 6.92 16.40
C TYR A 314 28.74 7.38 16.44
N PHE A 315 29.21 7.96 17.55
CA PHE A 315 30.60 8.26 17.73
C PHE A 315 31.47 6.98 17.72
N ASP A 316 31.06 5.94 18.45
CA ASP A 316 31.78 4.67 18.46
C ASP A 316 31.82 4.01 17.08
N LYS A 317 30.70 4.12 16.34
CA LYS A 317 30.62 3.67 14.94
C LYS A 317 31.62 4.40 14.06
N VAL A 318 31.67 5.72 14.17
CA VAL A 318 32.59 6.57 13.40
C VAL A 318 34.07 6.23 13.74
N GLN A 319 34.40 5.98 15.02
CA GLN A 319 35.75 5.54 15.38
C GLN A 319 36.14 4.19 14.75
N ARG A 320 35.20 3.23 14.68
CA ARG A 320 35.44 1.97 13.97
C ARG A 320 35.61 2.18 12.46
N MET A 321 34.80 3.05 11.84
CA MET A 321 34.94 3.40 10.42
C MET A 321 36.27 4.09 10.12
N ARG A 322 36.69 5.02 10.98
CA ARG A 322 37.96 5.71 10.86
C ARG A 322 39.15 4.73 10.90
N LYS A 323 39.17 3.83 11.88
CA LYS A 323 40.22 2.79 12.00
C LYS A 323 40.26 1.89 10.76
N LEU A 324 39.11 1.41 10.32
CA LEU A 324 39.02 0.55 9.14
C LEU A 324 39.42 1.30 7.86
N GLY A 325 38.97 2.55 7.69
CA GLY A 325 39.37 3.40 6.58
C GLY A 325 40.86 3.65 6.51
N GLY A 326 41.52 3.87 7.67
CA GLY A 326 42.97 3.99 7.74
C GLY A 326 43.70 2.73 7.28
N MET A 327 43.24 1.54 7.67
CA MET A 327 43.80 0.27 7.20
C MET A 327 43.63 0.09 5.67
N ILE A 328 42.45 0.39 5.15
CA ILE A 328 42.17 0.31 3.70
C ILE A 328 43.01 1.33 2.90
N SER A 329 43.23 2.53 3.45
CA SER A 329 44.04 3.55 2.79
C SER A 329 45.51 3.16 2.67
N ASP A 330 46.05 2.46 3.66
CA ASP A 330 47.42 1.93 3.63
C ASP A 330 47.57 0.89 2.50
N GLU A 331 46.57 -0.01 2.32
CA GLU A 331 46.58 -1.04 1.25
C GLU A 331 46.37 -0.42 -0.17
N LEU A 332 45.55 0.61 -0.28
CA LEU A 332 45.25 1.25 -1.58
C LEU A 332 46.23 2.37 -1.95
N LEU A 333 47.25 2.67 -1.10
CA LEU A 333 48.21 3.74 -1.29
C LEU A 333 47.59 5.12 -1.50
N ILE A 334 46.49 5.42 -0.78
CA ILE A 334 45.80 6.70 -0.79
C ILE A 334 46.02 7.46 0.52
N SER A 335 45.73 8.78 0.54
CA SER A 335 45.96 9.63 1.73
C SER A 335 45.11 9.16 2.92
N LYS A 336 45.78 8.56 3.90
CA LYS A 336 45.17 8.09 5.17
C LYS A 336 44.49 9.23 5.92
N GLU A 337 45.14 10.39 6.00
CA GLU A 337 44.63 11.57 6.69
C GLU A 337 43.26 12.00 6.12
N LYS A 338 43.12 12.07 4.77
CA LYS A 338 41.87 12.42 4.11
C LYS A 338 40.79 11.37 4.36
N VAL A 339 41.15 10.08 4.31
CA VAL A 339 40.18 8.98 4.54
C VAL A 339 39.70 9.00 5.99
N GLU A 340 40.60 9.17 6.96
CA GLU A 340 40.25 9.23 8.38
C GLU A 340 39.41 10.46 8.71
N LEU A 341 39.72 11.62 8.12
CA LEU A 341 38.93 12.83 8.28
C LEU A 341 37.51 12.63 7.72
N SER A 342 37.41 12.13 6.49
CA SER A 342 36.10 11.86 5.84
C SER A 342 35.27 10.87 6.67
N ALA A 343 35.89 9.78 7.15
CA ALA A 343 35.23 8.82 8.02
C ALA A 343 34.78 9.46 9.35
N SER A 344 35.50 10.43 9.87
CA SER A 344 35.18 11.12 11.13
C SER A 344 33.92 12.01 10.98
N ILE A 345 33.75 12.68 9.84
CA ILE A 345 32.66 13.63 9.63
C ILE A 345 31.46 13.06 8.90
N CYS A 346 31.55 11.86 8.28
CA CYS A 346 30.53 11.31 7.40
C CYS A 346 29.16 11.05 8.06
N LYS A 347 29.03 11.23 9.38
CA LYS A 347 27.78 11.06 10.14
C LYS A 347 27.41 12.31 10.95
N THR A 348 28.14 13.40 10.81
CA THR A 348 27.86 14.63 11.56
C THR A 348 26.62 15.37 11.09
N ASP A 349 26.14 15.07 9.89
CA ASP A 349 24.84 15.53 9.41
C ASP A 349 23.67 15.11 10.31
N LEU A 350 23.78 13.99 10.99
CA LEU A 350 22.80 13.53 11.99
C LEU A 350 22.62 14.53 13.16
N THR A 351 23.61 15.37 13.44
CA THR A 351 23.55 16.36 14.52
C THR A 351 22.99 17.69 14.06
N SER A 352 22.71 17.84 12.75
CA SER A 352 22.11 19.07 12.23
C SER A 352 20.62 19.15 12.58
N ASP A 353 20.14 20.37 12.81
CA ASP A 353 18.71 20.61 13.05
C ASP A 353 17.88 20.24 11.81
N LEU A 354 18.42 20.47 10.62
CA LEU A 354 17.75 20.13 9.36
C LEU A 354 17.52 18.64 9.20
N VAL A 355 18.51 17.78 9.52
CA VAL A 355 18.33 16.30 9.48
C VAL A 355 17.47 15.84 10.66
N GLY A 356 17.46 16.57 11.76
CA GLY A 356 16.54 16.32 12.88
C GLY A 356 15.08 16.49 12.48
N GLU A 357 14.74 17.54 11.71
CA GLU A 357 13.38 17.79 11.20
C GLU A 357 13.07 16.96 9.92
N PHE A 358 14.06 16.74 9.07
CA PHE A 358 13.96 16.02 7.81
C PHE A 358 14.94 14.82 7.76
N PRO A 359 14.64 13.70 8.46
CA PRO A 359 15.56 12.56 8.56
C PRO A 359 15.98 11.94 7.22
N GLU A 360 15.16 12.11 6.19
CA GLU A 360 15.43 11.61 4.83
C GLU A 360 16.58 12.37 4.14
N LEU A 361 16.99 13.55 4.66
CA LEU A 361 18.14 14.30 4.17
C LEU A 361 19.48 13.76 4.71
N GLN A 362 19.46 12.79 5.59
CA GLN A 362 20.67 12.12 6.06
C GLN A 362 21.51 11.60 4.88
N GLY A 363 22.79 11.91 4.87
CA GLY A 363 23.71 11.55 3.80
C GLY A 363 23.72 12.55 2.64
N VAL A 364 22.59 13.20 2.35
CA VAL A 364 22.51 14.25 1.34
C VAL A 364 23.16 15.54 1.88
N MET A 365 22.83 15.89 3.12
CA MET A 365 23.39 17.08 3.77
C MET A 365 24.83 16.91 4.24
N GLY A 366 25.28 15.68 4.41
CA GLY A 366 26.68 15.36 4.77
C GLY A 366 27.64 15.27 3.58
N GLY A 367 27.11 15.22 2.36
CA GLY A 367 27.88 15.14 1.10
C GLY A 367 28.19 16.48 0.53
#